data_6472b29965e3f5d2037b32beceabb772
#
_entry.id   6472b29965e3f5d2037b32beceabb772
#
_cell.length_a   1.000
_cell.length_b   1.000
_cell.length_c   1.000
_cell.angle_alpha   90.00
_cell.angle_beta   90.00
_cell.angle_gamma   90.00
#
_symmetry.space_group_name_H-M   'P 1'
#
loop_
_entity.id
_entity.type
_entity.pdbx_description
1 polymer ?
#
loop_
_entity_poly.entity_id
_entity_poly.type
_entity_poly.pdbx_seq_one_letter_code
_entity_poly.pdbx_strand_id
1 'polypeptide(L)'
;MEHDLGAQLRAAEAGGSGGARISRSADLAGGRHAAIMAILLALYLLVVVYVYPREILWLDIAATAAFVAAIIGANRWHERRRRASGLGWTRRYSAGFVVSALLFGLGVALLDMTDSRAAWLWVPYAAVTALPLVAVGLIRPSS
;
A
#
# COMPACT_ATOMS: atom_id res chain seq x y z
N MET A 1 21.97 8.51 46.35
CA MET A 1 22.41 8.55 44.92
C MET A 1 22.06 7.26 44.18
N GLU A 2 22.26 6.06 44.75
CA GLU A 2 21.96 4.80 44.02
C GLU A 2 20.45 4.54 43.79
N HIS A 3 19.56 5.02 44.67
CA HIS A 3 18.12 4.87 44.47
C HIS A 3 17.57 5.62 43.26
N ASP A 4 18.21 6.71 42.87
CA ASP A 4 17.77 7.55 41.73
C ASP A 4 18.11 6.93 40.38
N LEU A 5 19.28 6.25 40.29
CA LEU A 5 19.72 5.53 39.10
C LEU A 5 18.79 4.33 38.76
N GLY A 6 18.35 3.59 39.78
CA GLY A 6 17.43 2.48 39.61
C GLY A 6 16.03 2.90 39.15
N ALA A 7 15.58 4.08 39.56
CA ALA A 7 14.33 4.66 39.10
C ALA A 7 14.42 5.17 37.65
N GLN A 8 15.55 5.79 37.29
CA GLN A 8 15.82 6.23 35.92
C GLN A 8 15.95 5.08 34.94
N LEU A 9 16.62 3.99 35.32
CA LEU A 9 16.72 2.78 34.48
C LEU A 9 15.35 2.14 34.24
N ARG A 10 14.53 2.01 35.27
CA ARG A 10 13.16 1.49 35.13
C ARG A 10 12.26 2.41 34.26
N ALA A 11 12.42 3.71 34.38
CA ALA A 11 11.70 4.67 33.53
C ALA A 11 12.18 4.58 32.06
N ALA A 12 13.47 4.38 31.82
CA ALA A 12 14.02 4.17 30.47
C ALA A 12 13.57 2.83 29.86
N GLU A 13 13.52 1.75 30.66
CA GLU A 13 12.98 0.45 30.21
C GLU A 13 11.47 0.51 29.91
N ALA A 14 10.70 1.20 30.75
CA ALA A 14 9.27 1.43 30.50
C ALA A 14 9.02 2.30 29.27
N GLY A 15 9.85 3.32 29.03
CA GLY A 15 9.85 4.12 27.81
C GLY A 15 10.23 3.33 26.56
N GLY A 16 11.22 2.45 26.67
CA GLY A 16 11.64 1.56 25.59
C GLY A 16 10.55 0.55 25.18
N SER A 17 9.86 -0.05 26.16
CA SER A 17 8.75 -0.97 25.90
C SER A 17 7.52 -0.26 25.30
N GLY A 18 7.24 0.98 25.69
CA GLY A 18 6.21 1.83 25.10
C GLY A 18 6.54 2.21 23.65
N GLY A 19 7.79 2.56 23.37
CA GLY A 19 8.27 2.87 22.02
C GLY A 19 8.16 1.66 21.08
N ALA A 20 8.52 0.46 21.53
CA ALA A 20 8.41 -0.77 20.75
C ALA A 20 6.94 -1.15 20.46
N ARG A 21 6.01 -0.89 21.36
CA ARG A 21 4.56 -1.10 21.11
C ARG A 21 4.00 -0.10 20.10
N ILE A 22 4.40 1.17 20.19
CA ILE A 22 3.98 2.23 19.26
C ILE A 22 4.51 1.94 17.85
N SER A 23 5.79 1.56 17.71
CA SER A 23 6.37 1.22 16.41
C SER A 23 5.67 0.00 15.78
N ARG A 24 5.40 -1.04 16.55
CA ARG A 24 4.71 -2.25 16.07
C ARG A 24 3.28 -1.97 15.60
N SER A 25 2.55 -1.11 16.31
CA SER A 25 1.20 -0.70 15.89
C SER A 25 1.21 0.19 14.65
N ALA A 26 2.22 1.05 14.50
CA ALA A 26 2.43 1.88 13.32
C ALA A 26 2.79 1.04 12.08
N ASP A 27 3.63 0.02 12.24
CA ASP A 27 4.02 -0.90 11.17
C ASP A 27 2.81 -1.73 10.68
N LEU A 28 1.96 -2.21 11.59
CA LEU A 28 0.74 -2.92 11.23
C LEU A 28 -0.26 -2.02 10.50
N ALA A 29 -0.41 -0.77 10.91
CA ALA A 29 -1.27 0.19 10.24
C ALA A 29 -0.73 0.54 8.84
N GLY A 30 0.58 0.67 8.69
CA GLY A 30 1.26 0.87 7.42
C GLY A 30 1.09 -0.32 6.48
N GLY A 31 1.29 -1.54 6.96
CA GLY A 31 1.09 -2.76 6.18
C GLY A 31 -0.34 -2.92 5.66
N ARG A 32 -1.34 -2.61 6.49
CA ARG A 32 -2.76 -2.62 6.07
C ARG A 32 -3.05 -1.57 4.99
N HIS A 33 -2.48 -0.38 5.10
CA HIS A 33 -2.62 0.65 4.08
C HIS A 33 -2.00 0.22 2.75
N ALA A 34 -0.77 -0.33 2.78
CA ALA A 34 -0.11 -0.85 1.60
C ALA A 34 -0.92 -1.97 0.92
N ALA A 35 -1.52 -2.88 1.70
CA ALA A 35 -2.38 -3.94 1.18
C ALA A 35 -3.65 -3.38 0.52
N ILE A 36 -4.30 -2.38 1.11
CA ILE A 36 -5.48 -1.72 0.53
C ILE A 36 -5.10 -1.07 -0.81
N MET A 37 -3.98 -0.34 -0.86
CA MET A 37 -3.51 0.30 -2.10
C MET A 37 -3.14 -0.73 -3.17
N ALA A 38 -2.55 -1.86 -2.78
CA ALA A 38 -2.25 -2.96 -3.69
C ALA A 38 -3.51 -3.55 -4.34
N ILE A 39 -4.55 -3.81 -3.53
CA ILE A 39 -5.83 -4.32 -3.99
C ILE A 39 -6.52 -3.30 -4.93
N LEU A 40 -6.53 -2.02 -4.56
CA LEU A 40 -7.12 -0.96 -5.38
C LEU A 40 -6.43 -0.88 -6.75
N LEU A 41 -5.10 -0.96 -6.79
CA LEU A 41 -4.33 -0.90 -8.03
C LEU A 41 -4.60 -2.13 -8.91
N ALA A 42 -4.63 -3.33 -8.32
CA ALA A 42 -4.95 -4.56 -9.05
C ALA A 42 -6.38 -4.54 -9.62
N LEU A 43 -7.36 -4.11 -8.82
CA LEU A 43 -8.76 -3.98 -9.27
C LEU A 43 -8.89 -2.95 -10.39
N TYR A 44 -8.20 -1.81 -10.27
CA TYR A 44 -8.25 -0.79 -11.31
C TYR A 44 -7.62 -1.26 -12.62
N LEU A 45 -6.56 -2.06 -12.57
CA LEU A 45 -6.00 -2.70 -13.77
C LEU A 45 -7.04 -3.61 -14.45
N LEU A 46 -7.78 -4.40 -13.68
CA LEU A 46 -8.85 -5.23 -14.24
C LEU A 46 -9.99 -4.39 -14.83
N VAL A 47 -10.31 -3.25 -14.23
CA VAL A 47 -11.28 -2.28 -14.79
C VAL A 47 -10.78 -1.76 -16.13
N VAL A 48 -9.50 -1.38 -16.24
CA VAL A 48 -8.90 -0.93 -17.50
C VAL A 48 -8.97 -2.02 -18.57
N VAL A 49 -8.70 -3.28 -18.20
CA VAL A 49 -8.71 -4.41 -19.15
C VAL A 49 -10.11 -4.77 -19.64
N TYR A 50 -11.12 -4.75 -18.74
CA TYR A 50 -12.43 -5.33 -19.05
C TYR A 50 -13.57 -4.31 -19.20
N VAL A 51 -13.44 -3.11 -18.63
CA VAL A 51 -14.50 -2.08 -18.65
C VAL A 51 -14.24 -1.06 -19.74
N TYR A 52 -13.04 -0.49 -19.83
CA TYR A 52 -12.73 0.55 -20.80
C TYR A 52 -12.95 0.14 -22.27
N PRO A 53 -12.67 -1.11 -22.67
CA PRO A 53 -12.91 -1.53 -24.05
C PRO A 53 -14.37 -1.57 -24.49
N ARG A 54 -15.30 -1.34 -23.57
CA ARG A 54 -16.74 -1.24 -23.88
C ARG A 54 -17.12 0.10 -24.47
N GLU A 55 -16.20 1.09 -24.46
CA GLU A 55 -16.38 2.45 -25.02
C GLU A 55 -17.59 3.19 -24.43
N ILE A 56 -17.97 2.87 -23.20
CA ILE A 56 -19.07 3.51 -22.50
C ILE A 56 -18.52 4.65 -21.66
N LEU A 57 -18.44 5.86 -22.21
CA LEU A 57 -17.79 7.02 -21.61
C LEU A 57 -18.21 7.30 -20.15
N TRP A 58 -19.51 7.23 -19.83
CA TRP A 58 -19.97 7.47 -18.47
C TRP A 58 -19.48 6.42 -17.47
N LEU A 59 -19.31 5.16 -17.92
CA LEU A 59 -18.80 4.06 -17.10
C LEU A 59 -17.31 4.23 -16.81
N ASP A 60 -16.54 4.70 -17.79
CA ASP A 60 -15.11 4.99 -17.65
C ASP A 60 -14.89 6.16 -16.68
N ILE A 61 -15.68 7.22 -16.80
CA ILE A 61 -15.64 8.36 -15.86
C ILE A 61 -16.02 7.90 -14.45
N ALA A 62 -17.10 7.12 -14.31
CA ALA A 62 -17.56 6.63 -13.01
C ALA A 62 -16.51 5.70 -12.36
N ALA A 63 -15.92 4.78 -13.12
CA ALA A 63 -14.88 3.87 -12.63
C ALA A 63 -13.62 4.63 -12.17
N THR A 64 -13.18 5.61 -12.97
CA THR A 64 -12.02 6.44 -12.62
C THR A 64 -12.32 7.31 -11.38
N ALA A 65 -13.48 7.93 -11.31
CA ALA A 65 -13.90 8.73 -10.15
C ALA A 65 -13.99 7.87 -8.88
N ALA A 66 -14.55 6.66 -8.97
CA ALA A 66 -14.62 5.72 -7.86
C ALA A 66 -13.23 5.30 -7.37
N PHE A 67 -12.30 5.04 -8.30
CA PHE A 67 -10.92 4.69 -7.97
C PHE A 67 -10.19 5.85 -7.25
N VAL A 68 -10.29 7.07 -7.77
CA VAL A 68 -9.71 8.27 -7.15
C VAL A 68 -10.32 8.51 -5.77
N ALA A 69 -11.64 8.39 -5.62
CA ALA A 69 -12.32 8.53 -4.34
C ALA A 69 -11.86 7.46 -3.33
N ALA A 70 -11.67 6.21 -3.77
CA ALA A 70 -11.16 5.13 -2.94
C ALA A 70 -9.72 5.39 -2.46
N ILE A 71 -8.84 5.90 -3.32
CA ILE A 71 -7.47 6.30 -2.95
C ILE A 71 -7.50 7.42 -1.91
N ILE A 72 -8.29 8.48 -2.16
CA ILE A 72 -8.41 9.62 -1.23
C ILE A 72 -8.95 9.13 0.12
N GLY A 73 -9.99 8.29 0.09
CA GLY A 73 -10.58 7.70 1.30
C GLY A 73 -9.57 6.87 2.10
N ALA A 74 -8.82 6.00 1.42
CA ALA A 74 -7.78 5.17 2.03
C ALA A 74 -6.67 6.02 2.65
N ASN A 75 -6.21 7.07 1.96
CA ASN A 75 -5.20 7.99 2.47
C ASN A 75 -5.70 8.77 3.70
N ARG A 76 -6.89 9.35 3.63
CA ARG A 76 -7.49 10.07 4.77
C ARG A 76 -7.73 9.17 5.97
N TRP A 77 -8.19 7.93 5.73
CA TRP A 77 -8.36 6.96 6.81
C TRP A 77 -7.01 6.59 7.45
N HIS A 78 -5.96 6.42 6.65
CA HIS A 78 -4.61 6.16 7.13
C HIS A 78 -4.08 7.34 7.94
N GLU A 79 -4.18 8.57 7.43
CA GLU A 79 -3.73 9.79 8.11
C GLU A 79 -4.39 9.99 9.48
N ARG A 80 -5.71 9.79 9.57
CA ARG A 80 -6.44 9.90 10.84
C ARG A 80 -5.99 8.91 11.91
N ARG A 81 -5.44 7.76 11.51
CA ARG A 81 -4.94 6.72 12.41
C ARG A 81 -3.43 6.80 12.66
N ARG A 82 -2.75 7.65 11.95
CA ARG A 82 -1.29 7.81 12.00
C ARG A 82 -0.93 8.65 13.22
N ARG A 83 -0.50 8.00 14.32
CA ARG A 83 0.01 8.67 15.52
C ARG A 83 1.52 8.88 15.50
N ALA A 84 2.25 8.09 14.73
CA ALA A 84 3.69 8.24 14.46
C ALA A 84 4.05 7.42 13.21
N SER A 85 4.95 7.90 12.37
CA SER A 85 5.52 7.14 11.26
C SER A 85 7.04 7.10 11.36
N GLY A 86 7.62 5.91 11.34
CA GLY A 86 9.06 5.76 11.20
C GLY A 86 9.52 6.25 9.81
N LEU A 87 10.59 7.04 9.76
CA LEU A 87 11.18 7.57 8.52
C LEU A 87 11.50 6.48 7.47
N GLY A 88 11.85 5.28 7.93
CA GLY A 88 12.15 4.16 7.04
C GLY A 88 10.94 3.56 6.32
N TRP A 89 9.74 3.65 6.89
CA TRP A 89 8.52 3.11 6.29
C TRP A 89 8.12 3.89 5.03
N THR A 90 8.18 5.21 5.08
CA THR A 90 7.80 6.08 3.94
C THR A 90 8.66 5.79 2.71
N ARG A 91 9.98 5.60 2.87
CA ARG A 91 10.89 5.30 1.76
C ARG A 91 10.57 3.93 1.12
N ARG A 92 10.33 2.91 1.94
CA ARG A 92 9.99 1.55 1.46
C ARG A 92 8.64 1.54 0.75
N TYR A 93 7.64 2.20 1.32
CA TYR A 93 6.32 2.34 0.72
C TYR A 93 6.38 3.04 -0.63
N SER A 94 7.11 4.16 -0.72
CA SER A 94 7.30 4.89 -1.99
C SER A 94 7.96 4.03 -3.04
N ALA A 95 8.99 3.25 -2.69
CA ALA A 95 9.64 2.34 -3.63
C ALA A 95 8.68 1.24 -4.11
N GLY A 96 7.94 0.59 -3.22
CA GLY A 96 6.93 -0.41 -3.57
C GLY A 96 5.83 0.17 -4.45
N PHE A 97 5.37 1.37 -4.14
CA PHE A 97 4.36 2.07 -4.95
C PHE A 97 4.86 2.39 -6.36
N VAL A 98 6.08 2.92 -6.49
CA VAL A 98 6.69 3.22 -7.79
C VAL A 98 6.82 1.96 -8.64
N VAL A 99 7.30 0.86 -8.06
CA VAL A 99 7.42 -0.42 -8.79
C VAL A 99 6.04 -0.94 -9.22
N SER A 100 5.04 -0.89 -8.35
CA SER A 100 3.66 -1.28 -8.70
C SER A 100 3.07 -0.39 -9.80
N ALA A 101 3.33 0.93 -9.76
CA ALA A 101 2.88 1.87 -10.77
C ALA A 101 3.55 1.62 -12.13
N LEU A 102 4.84 1.28 -12.15
CA LEU A 102 5.56 0.90 -13.37
C LEU A 102 5.01 -0.41 -13.96
N LEU A 103 4.75 -1.41 -13.14
CA LEU A 103 4.11 -2.66 -13.58
C LEU A 103 2.70 -2.40 -14.12
N PHE A 104 1.94 -1.52 -13.48
CA PHE A 104 0.63 -1.10 -13.98
C PHE A 104 0.74 -0.45 -15.37
N GLY A 105 1.63 0.53 -15.53
CA GLY A 105 1.87 1.19 -16.81
C GLY A 105 2.31 0.22 -17.91
N LEU A 106 3.19 -0.73 -17.57
CA LEU A 106 3.60 -1.80 -18.47
C LEU A 106 2.40 -2.69 -18.86
N GLY A 107 1.53 -3.02 -17.92
CA GLY A 107 0.30 -3.78 -18.19
C GLY A 107 -0.61 -3.07 -19.20
N VAL A 108 -0.82 -1.76 -19.00
CA VAL A 108 -1.61 -0.96 -19.95
C VAL A 108 -0.98 -0.95 -21.33
N ALA A 109 0.35 -0.77 -21.42
CA ALA A 109 1.08 -0.82 -22.69
C ALA A 109 0.99 -2.20 -23.36
N LEU A 110 1.10 -3.29 -22.61
CA LEU A 110 0.95 -4.65 -23.13
C LEU A 110 -0.49 -4.92 -23.63
N LEU A 111 -1.49 -4.36 -22.95
CA LEU A 111 -2.88 -4.48 -23.38
C LEU A 111 -3.09 -3.84 -24.76
N ASP A 112 -2.50 -2.67 -25.00
CA ASP A 112 -2.57 -1.97 -26.26
C ASP A 112 -1.86 -2.76 -27.39
N MET A 113 -0.79 -3.49 -27.06
CA MET A 113 0.00 -4.27 -28.02
C MET A 113 -0.58 -5.65 -28.34
N THR A 114 -1.36 -6.26 -27.43
CA THR A 114 -1.68 -7.70 -27.55
C THR A 114 -3.11 -8.01 -27.94
N ASP A 115 -4.03 -7.05 -27.95
CA ASP A 115 -5.48 -7.23 -28.19
C ASP A 115 -6.13 -8.38 -27.38
N SER A 116 -5.35 -9.10 -26.59
CA SER A 116 -5.78 -10.27 -25.83
C SER A 116 -6.26 -9.87 -24.45
N ARG A 117 -7.53 -10.15 -24.16
CA ARG A 117 -8.17 -9.90 -22.84
C ARG A 117 -8.44 -11.19 -22.08
N ALA A 118 -7.60 -12.20 -22.29
CA ALA A 118 -7.76 -13.49 -21.66
C ALA A 118 -7.58 -13.40 -20.12
N ALA A 119 -8.58 -13.83 -19.36
CA ALA A 119 -8.56 -13.73 -17.89
C ALA A 119 -7.40 -14.51 -17.27
N TRP A 120 -6.99 -15.62 -17.85
CA TRP A 120 -5.85 -16.42 -17.37
C TRP A 120 -4.52 -15.64 -17.41
N LEU A 121 -4.41 -14.61 -18.26
CA LEU A 121 -3.23 -13.74 -18.35
C LEU A 121 -3.37 -12.52 -17.41
N TRP A 122 -4.48 -11.81 -17.46
CA TRP A 122 -4.64 -10.53 -16.80
C TRP A 122 -4.92 -10.63 -15.30
N VAL A 123 -5.58 -11.69 -14.85
CA VAL A 123 -5.80 -11.89 -13.40
C VAL A 123 -4.47 -12.16 -12.66
N PRO A 124 -3.60 -13.08 -13.12
CA PRO A 124 -2.27 -13.23 -12.53
C PRO A 124 -1.41 -11.97 -12.67
N TYR A 125 -1.48 -11.26 -13.79
CA TYR A 125 -0.74 -10.03 -13.98
C TYR A 125 -1.16 -8.92 -12.99
N ALA A 126 -2.46 -8.76 -12.75
CA ALA A 126 -2.96 -7.83 -11.73
C ALA A 126 -2.46 -8.21 -10.33
N ALA A 127 -2.39 -9.49 -10.01
CA ALA A 127 -1.80 -9.96 -8.76
C ALA A 127 -0.29 -9.62 -8.68
N VAL A 128 0.47 -9.82 -9.75
CA VAL A 128 1.89 -9.45 -9.82
C VAL A 128 2.08 -7.94 -9.63
N THR A 129 1.22 -7.10 -10.19
CA THR A 129 1.25 -5.63 -10.01
C THR A 129 1.05 -5.23 -8.54
N ALA A 130 0.28 -5.99 -7.77
CA ALA A 130 0.04 -5.76 -6.34
C ALA A 130 1.20 -6.23 -5.44
N LEU A 131 2.01 -7.21 -5.87
CA LEU A 131 3.04 -7.86 -5.05
C LEU A 131 4.04 -6.89 -4.41
N PRO A 132 4.61 -5.87 -5.09
CA PRO A 132 5.59 -4.98 -4.47
C PRO A 132 5.02 -4.22 -3.27
N LEU A 133 3.77 -3.78 -3.34
CA LEU A 133 3.10 -3.10 -2.23
C LEU A 133 2.76 -4.05 -1.07
N VAL A 134 2.33 -5.27 -1.37
CA VAL A 134 2.09 -6.31 -0.36
C VAL A 134 3.40 -6.69 0.33
N ALA A 135 4.48 -6.88 -0.44
CA ALA A 135 5.79 -7.20 0.10
C ALA A 135 6.30 -6.15 1.08
N VAL A 136 6.14 -4.86 0.75
CA VAL A 136 6.49 -3.75 1.66
C VAL A 136 5.70 -3.81 2.96
N GLY A 137 4.43 -4.22 2.89
CA GLY A 137 3.58 -4.38 4.08
C GLY A 137 3.98 -5.56 4.96
N LEU A 138 4.61 -6.59 4.39
CA LEU A 138 5.01 -7.81 5.10
C LEU A 138 6.45 -7.78 5.62
N ILE A 139 7.34 -7.02 4.98
CA ILE A 139 8.75 -6.90 5.40
C ILE A 139 8.82 -6.13 6.71
N ARG A 140 9.06 -6.85 7.81
CA ARG A 140 9.38 -6.24 9.10
C ARG A 140 10.80 -5.66 9.05
N PRO A 141 11.03 -4.46 9.60
CA PRO A 141 12.40 -4.00 9.80
C PRO A 141 13.10 -4.99 10.72
N SER A 142 14.19 -5.59 10.25
CA SER A 142 15.14 -6.26 11.13
C SER A 142 15.73 -5.19 12.05
N SER A 143 15.39 -5.27 13.32
CA SER A 143 16.01 -4.49 14.42
C SER A 143 17.49 -4.83 14.54
#